data_412cac095cfe0e259f74e0d848b5ffe9
#
_entry.id   412cac095cfe0e259f74e0d848b5ffe9
#
_cell.length_a   1.000
_cell.length_b   1.000
_cell.length_c   1.000
_cell.angle_alpha   90.00
_cell.angle_beta   90.00
_cell.angle_gamma   90.00
#
_symmetry.space_group_name_H-M   'P 1'
#
loop_
_entity.id
_entity.type
_entity.pdbx_description
1 polymer ?
#
loop_
_entity_poly.entity_id
_entity_poly.type
_entity_poly.pdbx_seq_one_letter_code
_entity_poly.pdbx_strand_id
1 'polypeptide(L)'
;MGRWVESRGVLGATSTLLMAFGLPQVGADSIPELQTTVTTLTRHIDENPDSASNYQSRGVAYFELGEFEKSISDFDRFIQLHPNQEPHHWQRGIAYYYAHEYEKGVQQFELHKSVNPNDVENAVWHFLCKAKLENVQAARDSLIPIKFDSRIPMVQIWELFSGIGSPEKVLLAAGPIDTGSGISRQRHCYAHLYIGLYHEALGQTKLVKKHISLAADEFSMQNYMGMVARVHNRLINH
;
A
#
# COMPACT_ATOMS: atom_id res chain seq x y z
N MET A 1 -35.68 -27.74 47.32
CA MET A 1 -34.27 -27.39 47.52
C MET A 1 -33.46 -28.07 46.42
N GLY A 2 -33.06 -27.38 45.40
CA GLY A 2 -32.27 -27.89 44.31
C GLY A 2 -31.58 -26.73 43.64
N ARG A 3 -30.28 -26.58 43.94
CA ARG A 3 -29.42 -25.50 43.41
C ARG A 3 -29.09 -25.79 41.97
N TRP A 4 -29.39 -24.84 41.08
CA TRP A 4 -28.86 -24.79 39.71
C TRP A 4 -27.45 -24.19 39.75
N VAL A 5 -26.48 -24.95 39.26
CA VAL A 5 -25.10 -24.48 39.04
C VAL A 5 -25.02 -23.95 37.63
N GLU A 6 -24.87 -22.64 37.48
CA GLU A 6 -24.55 -22.02 36.23
C GLU A 6 -23.10 -22.31 35.84
N SER A 7 -22.92 -23.06 34.75
CA SER A 7 -21.62 -23.22 34.12
C SER A 7 -21.36 -22.01 33.23
N ARG A 8 -20.47 -21.10 33.67
CA ARG A 8 -19.94 -20.01 32.86
C ARG A 8 -19.01 -20.60 31.82
N GLY A 9 -19.48 -20.65 30.55
CA GLY A 9 -18.65 -20.91 29.41
C GLY A 9 -17.65 -19.76 29.20
N VAL A 10 -16.37 -20.07 29.35
CA VAL A 10 -15.27 -19.17 29.01
C VAL A 10 -15.18 -19.15 27.49
N LEU A 11 -15.67 -18.09 26.87
CA LEU A 11 -15.39 -17.76 25.48
C LEU A 11 -13.92 -17.34 25.39
N GLY A 12 -13.11 -18.28 24.97
CA GLY A 12 -11.72 -17.99 24.61
C GLY A 12 -11.69 -17.09 23.37
N ALA A 13 -11.47 -15.81 23.58
CA ALA A 13 -11.09 -14.90 22.52
C ALA A 13 -9.69 -15.31 22.03
N THR A 14 -9.63 -16.02 20.91
CA THR A 14 -8.39 -16.21 20.16
C THR A 14 -8.02 -14.85 19.55
N SER A 15 -7.28 -14.06 20.30
CA SER A 15 -6.56 -12.91 19.75
C SER A 15 -5.60 -13.45 18.71
N THR A 16 -5.97 -13.32 17.44
CA THR A 16 -5.03 -13.44 16.33
C THR A 16 -4.07 -12.28 16.47
N LEU A 17 -2.91 -12.56 17.05
CA LEU A 17 -1.79 -11.64 17.14
C LEU A 17 -1.30 -11.45 15.70
N LEU A 18 -1.83 -10.42 15.00
CA LEU A 18 -1.17 -9.86 13.83
C LEU A 18 0.18 -9.38 14.35
N MET A 19 1.21 -10.19 14.09
CA MET A 19 2.58 -9.70 14.19
C MET A 19 2.70 -8.59 13.13
N ALA A 20 2.38 -7.37 13.53
CA ALA A 20 2.88 -6.20 12.85
C ALA A 20 4.40 -6.31 12.98
N PHE A 21 5.06 -6.87 11.95
CA PHE A 21 6.47 -6.63 11.77
C PHE A 21 6.60 -5.12 11.81
N GLY A 22 7.21 -4.60 12.87
CA GLY A 22 7.50 -3.19 13.00
C GLY A 22 8.37 -2.78 11.82
N LEU A 23 7.73 -2.33 10.75
CA LEU A 23 8.42 -1.67 9.66
C LEU A 23 9.17 -0.51 10.32
N PRO A 24 10.47 -0.32 10.01
CA PRO A 24 11.14 0.89 10.42
C PRO A 24 10.24 2.04 10.03
N GLN A 25 10.05 3.02 10.92
CA GLN A 25 9.32 4.24 10.58
C GLN A 25 10.10 4.87 9.43
N VAL A 26 9.57 4.73 8.23
CA VAL A 26 10.19 5.29 7.03
C VAL A 26 9.93 6.79 7.09
N GLY A 27 10.90 7.51 7.67
CA GLY A 27 11.00 8.95 7.54
C GLY A 27 11.15 9.31 6.07
N ALA A 28 10.94 10.57 5.71
CA ALA A 28 11.36 11.07 4.41
C ALA A 28 12.90 11.16 4.41
N ASP A 29 13.57 10.00 4.31
CA ASP A 29 15.02 9.95 4.28
C ASP A 29 15.53 10.60 3.01
N SER A 30 16.60 11.35 3.11
CA SER A 30 17.28 11.88 1.94
C SER A 30 17.89 10.73 1.11
N ILE A 31 18.08 10.94 -0.17
CA ILE A 31 18.72 9.92 -1.04
C ILE A 31 20.06 9.41 -0.47
N PRO A 32 20.98 10.25 0.08
CA PRO A 32 22.19 9.76 0.74
C PRO A 32 21.93 8.87 1.97
N GLU A 33 20.91 9.17 2.78
CA GLU A 33 20.53 8.35 3.94
C GLU A 33 20.00 6.99 3.50
N LEU A 34 19.16 6.94 2.49
CA LEU A 34 18.68 5.69 1.88
C LEU A 34 19.83 4.85 1.32
N GLN A 35 20.79 5.45 0.64
CA GLN A 35 21.99 4.76 0.14
C GLN A 35 22.85 4.19 1.29
N THR A 36 22.97 4.92 2.38
CA THR A 36 23.65 4.46 3.59
C THR A 36 22.90 3.27 4.21
N THR A 37 21.58 3.34 4.25
CA THR A 37 20.71 2.25 4.74
C THR A 37 20.89 0.99 3.88
N VAL A 38 20.87 1.11 2.55
CA VAL A 38 21.12 0.00 1.63
C VAL A 38 22.49 -0.62 1.86
N THR A 39 23.54 0.20 1.99
CA THR A 39 24.91 -0.28 2.25
C THR A 39 25.00 -1.06 3.56
N THR A 40 24.39 -0.53 4.62
CA THR A 40 24.37 -1.18 5.94
C THR A 40 23.63 -2.51 5.91
N LEU A 41 22.44 -2.53 5.29
CA LEU A 41 21.65 -3.77 5.16
C LEU A 41 22.33 -4.80 4.27
N THR A 42 23.06 -4.37 3.23
CA THR A 42 23.86 -5.28 2.39
C THR A 42 24.92 -5.98 3.21
N ARG A 43 25.69 -5.23 4.03
CA ARG A 43 26.67 -5.84 4.93
C ARG A 43 26.03 -6.83 5.91
N HIS A 44 24.87 -6.49 6.50
CA HIS A 44 24.16 -7.41 7.41
C HIS A 44 23.68 -8.67 6.70
N ILE A 45 23.28 -8.58 5.42
CA ILE A 45 22.90 -9.74 4.60
C ILE A 45 24.13 -10.61 4.30
N ASP A 46 25.29 -10.01 4.00
CA ASP A 46 26.55 -10.74 3.77
C ASP A 46 26.98 -11.51 5.03
N GLU A 47 26.77 -10.91 6.22
CA GLU A 47 27.05 -11.53 7.50
C GLU A 47 26.02 -12.63 7.87
N ASN A 48 24.76 -12.46 7.47
CA ASN A 48 23.66 -13.41 7.72
C ASN A 48 22.70 -13.50 6.51
N PRO A 49 22.98 -14.34 5.51
CA PRO A 49 22.19 -14.48 4.28
C PRO A 49 20.77 -15.03 4.47
N ASP A 50 20.44 -15.55 5.64
CA ASP A 50 19.10 -16.07 5.97
C ASP A 50 18.26 -15.09 6.80
N SER A 51 18.73 -13.86 7.01
CA SER A 51 17.98 -12.81 7.70
C SER A 51 16.93 -12.20 6.77
N ALA A 52 15.74 -12.78 6.75
CA ALA A 52 14.63 -12.31 5.92
C ALA A 52 14.26 -10.83 6.16
N SER A 53 14.33 -10.37 7.42
CA SER A 53 14.02 -8.97 7.78
C SER A 53 14.96 -7.96 7.12
N ASN A 54 16.23 -8.32 6.87
CA ASN A 54 17.19 -7.46 6.20
C ASN A 54 16.83 -7.31 4.71
N TYR A 55 16.41 -8.39 4.04
CA TYR A 55 15.91 -8.31 2.67
C TYR A 55 14.63 -7.48 2.59
N GLN A 56 13.68 -7.69 3.49
CA GLN A 56 12.46 -6.88 3.54
C GLN A 56 12.79 -5.39 3.69
N SER A 57 13.68 -5.04 4.61
CA SER A 57 14.05 -3.65 4.87
C SER A 57 14.82 -3.03 3.71
N ARG A 58 15.74 -3.77 3.08
CA ARG A 58 16.51 -3.31 1.93
C ARG A 58 15.63 -3.17 0.69
N GLY A 59 14.68 -4.08 0.48
CA GLY A 59 13.67 -3.99 -0.57
C GLY A 59 12.81 -2.72 -0.44
N VAL A 60 12.42 -2.34 0.78
CA VAL A 60 11.72 -1.06 1.02
C VAL A 60 12.61 0.13 0.69
N ALA A 61 13.89 0.13 1.11
CA ALA A 61 14.83 1.20 0.80
C ALA A 61 15.09 1.32 -0.71
N TYR A 62 15.23 0.20 -1.42
CA TYR A 62 15.33 0.20 -2.88
C TYR A 62 14.07 0.77 -3.55
N PHE A 63 12.88 0.42 -3.05
CA PHE A 63 11.63 1.00 -3.56
C PHE A 63 11.63 2.53 -3.39
N GLU A 64 12.00 3.03 -2.22
CA GLU A 64 12.05 4.48 -1.97
C GLU A 64 13.11 5.19 -2.83
N LEU A 65 14.20 4.51 -3.18
CA LEU A 65 15.19 5.01 -4.15
C LEU A 65 14.69 5.01 -5.60
N GLY A 66 13.61 4.29 -5.91
CA GLY A 66 13.11 4.07 -7.28
C GLY A 66 13.81 2.91 -8.00
N GLU A 67 14.55 2.08 -7.28
CA GLU A 67 15.25 0.90 -7.80
C GLU A 67 14.34 -0.34 -7.71
N PHE A 68 13.25 -0.34 -8.48
CA PHE A 68 12.14 -1.27 -8.31
C PHE A 68 12.51 -2.74 -8.55
N GLU A 69 13.35 -3.04 -9.53
CA GLU A 69 13.81 -4.41 -9.81
C GLU A 69 14.63 -4.98 -8.65
N LYS A 70 15.47 -4.14 -8.00
CA LYS A 70 16.21 -4.57 -6.81
C LYS A 70 15.27 -4.76 -5.61
N SER A 71 14.27 -3.89 -5.47
CA SER A 71 13.22 -4.04 -4.46
C SER A 71 12.49 -5.38 -4.62
N ILE A 72 12.07 -5.72 -5.84
CA ILE A 72 11.41 -6.98 -6.16
C ILE A 72 12.30 -8.18 -5.83
N SER A 73 13.59 -8.13 -6.21
CA SER A 73 14.54 -9.19 -5.94
C SER A 73 14.68 -9.48 -4.43
N ASP A 74 14.73 -8.43 -3.61
CA ASP A 74 14.80 -8.55 -2.16
C ASP A 74 13.49 -9.09 -1.56
N PHE A 75 12.34 -8.63 -2.05
CA PHE A 75 11.04 -9.15 -1.63
C PHE A 75 10.85 -10.62 -2.03
N ASP A 76 11.33 -11.04 -3.20
CA ASP A 76 11.35 -12.45 -3.61
C ASP A 76 12.23 -13.29 -2.68
N ARG A 77 13.40 -12.77 -2.27
CA ARG A 77 14.27 -13.47 -1.32
C ARG A 77 13.62 -13.57 0.07
N PHE A 78 12.96 -12.51 0.53
CA PHE A 78 12.15 -12.57 1.76
C PHE A 78 11.11 -13.69 1.70
N ILE A 79 10.36 -13.79 0.59
CA ILE A 79 9.32 -14.81 0.40
C ILE A 79 9.94 -16.21 0.30
N GLN A 80 11.08 -16.38 -0.38
CA GLN A 80 11.78 -17.67 -0.42
C GLN A 80 12.16 -18.17 1.00
N LEU A 81 12.54 -17.25 1.89
CA LEU A 81 12.84 -17.56 3.28
C LEU A 81 11.56 -17.79 4.12
N HIS A 82 10.46 -17.16 3.75
CA HIS A 82 9.17 -17.24 4.43
C HIS A 82 8.00 -17.44 3.45
N PRO A 83 7.83 -18.63 2.83
CA PRO A 83 6.85 -18.84 1.77
C PRO A 83 5.40 -18.52 2.18
N ASN A 84 5.06 -18.72 3.45
CA ASN A 84 3.72 -18.42 3.98
C ASN A 84 3.41 -16.91 3.99
N GLN A 85 4.40 -16.04 3.80
CA GLN A 85 4.23 -14.59 3.73
C GLN A 85 3.88 -14.10 2.32
N GLU A 86 3.97 -14.93 1.30
CA GLU A 86 3.69 -14.53 -0.07
C GLU A 86 2.30 -13.89 -0.25
N PRO A 87 1.19 -14.47 0.28
CA PRO A 87 -0.12 -13.82 0.17
C PRO A 87 -0.22 -12.48 0.90
N HIS A 88 0.63 -12.24 1.89
CA HIS A 88 0.63 -11.01 2.69
C HIS A 88 1.51 -9.90 2.11
N HIS A 89 2.29 -10.20 1.05
CA HIS A 89 3.35 -9.31 0.58
C HIS A 89 2.85 -8.31 -0.49
N TRP A 90 1.87 -7.48 -0.15
CA TRP A 90 1.30 -6.46 -1.04
C TRP A 90 2.33 -5.41 -1.52
N GLN A 91 3.40 -5.14 -0.77
CA GLN A 91 4.48 -4.23 -1.20
C GLN A 91 5.15 -4.70 -2.48
N ARG A 92 5.35 -6.03 -2.64
CA ARG A 92 5.87 -6.59 -3.89
C ARG A 92 4.93 -6.31 -5.07
N GLY A 93 3.61 -6.38 -4.85
CA GLY A 93 2.61 -6.02 -5.86
C GLY A 93 2.75 -4.56 -6.32
N ILE A 94 2.94 -3.64 -5.37
CA ILE A 94 3.19 -2.23 -5.70
C ILE A 94 4.53 -2.06 -6.45
N ALA A 95 5.59 -2.77 -6.01
CA ALA A 95 6.88 -2.72 -6.72
C ALA A 95 6.74 -3.23 -8.17
N TYR A 96 5.97 -4.30 -8.42
CA TYR A 96 5.66 -4.76 -9.77
C TYR A 96 4.96 -3.69 -10.62
N TYR A 97 4.01 -2.93 -10.05
CA TYR A 97 3.38 -1.82 -10.78
C TYR A 97 4.39 -0.79 -11.27
N TYR A 98 5.32 -0.37 -10.40
CA TYR A 98 6.34 0.62 -10.74
C TYR A 98 7.46 0.07 -11.64
N ALA A 99 7.72 -1.24 -11.59
CA ALA A 99 8.61 -1.94 -12.52
C ALA A 99 7.95 -2.27 -13.88
N HIS A 100 6.70 -1.85 -14.10
CA HIS A 100 5.89 -2.17 -15.29
C HIS A 100 5.62 -3.68 -15.49
N GLU A 101 5.78 -4.49 -14.45
CA GLU A 101 5.47 -5.92 -14.44
C GLU A 101 4.00 -6.17 -14.03
N TYR A 102 3.07 -5.60 -14.77
CA TYR A 102 1.66 -5.48 -14.38
C TYR A 102 0.97 -6.84 -14.20
N GLU A 103 1.29 -7.87 -15.01
CA GLU A 103 0.75 -9.23 -14.88
C GLU A 103 1.10 -9.82 -13.50
N LYS A 104 2.35 -9.67 -13.06
CA LYS A 104 2.78 -10.12 -11.74
C LYS A 104 2.10 -9.31 -10.63
N GLY A 105 1.90 -8.02 -10.86
CA GLY A 105 1.13 -7.16 -9.96
C GLY A 105 -0.29 -7.67 -9.76
N VAL A 106 -1.01 -7.96 -10.84
CA VAL A 106 -2.36 -8.55 -10.79
C VAL A 106 -2.35 -9.84 -9.97
N GLN A 107 -1.45 -10.78 -10.29
CA GLN A 107 -1.35 -12.06 -9.57
C GLN A 107 -1.10 -11.87 -8.07
N GLN A 108 -0.21 -10.95 -7.71
CA GLN A 108 0.07 -10.66 -6.30
C GLN A 108 -1.13 -10.09 -5.56
N PHE A 109 -1.90 -9.19 -6.18
CA PHE A 109 -3.09 -8.61 -5.55
C PHE A 109 -4.27 -9.60 -5.50
N GLU A 110 -4.42 -10.50 -6.46
CA GLU A 110 -5.36 -11.63 -6.40
C GLU A 110 -5.01 -12.58 -5.27
N LEU A 111 -3.71 -12.87 -5.08
CA LEU A 111 -3.24 -13.69 -3.98
C LEU A 111 -3.50 -13.01 -2.63
N HIS A 112 -3.20 -11.71 -2.49
CA HIS A 112 -3.44 -10.94 -1.27
C HIS A 112 -4.93 -10.90 -0.89
N LYS A 113 -5.84 -10.83 -1.86
CA LYS A 113 -7.29 -10.91 -1.62
C LYS A 113 -7.69 -12.16 -0.83
N SER A 114 -6.96 -13.28 -0.97
CA SER A 114 -7.27 -14.52 -0.24
C SER A 114 -7.09 -14.40 1.27
N VAL A 115 -6.23 -13.49 1.73
CA VAL A 115 -5.90 -13.26 3.14
C VAL A 115 -6.44 -11.94 3.68
N ASN A 116 -6.74 -10.96 2.80
CA ASN A 116 -7.32 -9.68 3.17
C ASN A 116 -8.39 -9.23 2.14
N PRO A 117 -9.61 -9.84 2.18
CA PRO A 117 -10.61 -9.67 1.13
C PRO A 117 -11.34 -8.31 1.14
N ASN A 118 -11.16 -7.47 2.16
CA ASN A 118 -11.84 -6.18 2.30
C ASN A 118 -10.85 -4.99 2.29
N ASP A 119 -9.70 -5.16 1.65
CA ASP A 119 -8.72 -4.09 1.52
C ASP A 119 -8.94 -3.29 0.23
N VAL A 120 -9.41 -2.06 0.38
CA VAL A 120 -9.61 -1.14 -0.76
C VAL A 120 -8.29 -0.84 -1.47
N GLU A 121 -7.18 -0.72 -0.75
CA GLU A 121 -5.87 -0.46 -1.39
C GLU A 121 -5.49 -1.60 -2.32
N ASN A 122 -5.70 -2.85 -1.88
CA ASN A 122 -5.48 -4.03 -2.72
C ASN A 122 -6.35 -4.00 -3.99
N ALA A 123 -7.63 -3.66 -3.85
CA ALA A 123 -8.55 -3.58 -4.99
C ALA A 123 -8.11 -2.49 -6.00
N VAL A 124 -7.63 -1.36 -5.49
CA VAL A 124 -7.19 -0.24 -6.33
C VAL A 124 -5.88 -0.57 -7.04
N TRP A 125 -4.89 -1.14 -6.37
CA TRP A 125 -3.63 -1.51 -7.02
C TRP A 125 -3.83 -2.63 -8.04
N HIS A 126 -4.72 -3.60 -7.77
CA HIS A 126 -5.15 -4.57 -8.78
C HIS A 126 -5.75 -3.88 -10.01
N PHE A 127 -6.69 -2.93 -9.80
CA PHE A 127 -7.28 -2.13 -10.88
C PHE A 127 -6.22 -1.40 -11.69
N LEU A 128 -5.25 -0.74 -11.03
CA LEU A 128 -4.21 0.02 -11.71
C LEU A 128 -3.35 -0.87 -12.62
N CYS A 129 -2.96 -2.06 -12.16
CA CYS A 129 -2.27 -3.05 -12.99
C CYS A 129 -3.13 -3.49 -14.18
N LYS A 130 -4.42 -3.82 -13.96
CA LYS A 130 -5.34 -4.21 -15.03
C LYS A 130 -5.57 -3.08 -16.04
N ALA A 131 -5.67 -1.84 -15.60
CA ALA A 131 -5.85 -0.69 -16.49
C ALA A 131 -4.63 -0.46 -17.42
N LYS A 132 -3.42 -0.74 -16.93
CA LYS A 132 -2.19 -0.68 -17.74
C LYS A 132 -2.07 -1.85 -18.73
N LEU A 133 -2.55 -3.04 -18.37
CA LEU A 133 -2.53 -4.23 -19.22
C LEU A 133 -3.56 -4.17 -20.34
N GLU A 134 -4.74 -3.72 -20.02
CA GLU A 134 -5.89 -3.78 -20.91
C GLU A 134 -6.44 -2.36 -21.16
N ASN A 135 -7.30 -1.89 -20.29
CA ASN A 135 -7.85 -0.54 -20.29
C ASN A 135 -8.67 -0.30 -18.99
N VAL A 136 -9.11 0.94 -18.78
CA VAL A 136 -9.88 1.34 -17.60
C VAL A 136 -11.22 0.58 -17.48
N GLN A 137 -11.89 0.28 -18.59
CA GLN A 137 -13.18 -0.42 -18.54
C GLN A 137 -12.98 -1.88 -18.08
N ALA A 138 -12.03 -2.60 -18.66
CA ALA A 138 -11.69 -3.96 -18.23
C ALA A 138 -11.26 -4.02 -16.75
N ALA A 139 -10.52 -3.00 -16.30
CA ALA A 139 -10.15 -2.88 -14.88
C ALA A 139 -11.36 -2.67 -13.97
N ARG A 140 -12.38 -1.89 -14.41
CA ARG A 140 -13.65 -1.74 -13.67
C ARG A 140 -14.44 -3.04 -13.62
N ASP A 141 -14.54 -3.74 -14.74
CA ASP A 141 -15.29 -4.99 -14.84
C ASP A 141 -14.69 -6.10 -13.96
N SER A 142 -13.38 -6.03 -13.69
CA SER A 142 -12.63 -6.95 -12.82
C SER A 142 -12.30 -6.39 -11.43
N LEU A 143 -12.84 -5.22 -11.06
CA LEU A 143 -12.54 -4.59 -9.77
C LEU A 143 -12.92 -5.52 -8.61
N ILE A 144 -11.96 -5.78 -7.72
CA ILE A 144 -12.17 -6.62 -6.55
C ILE A 144 -13.31 -6.03 -5.70
N PRO A 145 -14.38 -6.81 -5.43
CA PRO A 145 -15.50 -6.32 -4.64
C PRO A 145 -15.10 -6.18 -3.17
N ILE A 146 -15.48 -5.05 -2.56
CA ILE A 146 -15.24 -4.75 -1.14
C ILE A 146 -16.58 -4.66 -0.44
N LYS A 147 -16.72 -5.32 0.71
CA LYS A 147 -17.93 -5.24 1.54
C LYS A 147 -17.91 -4.03 2.46
N PHE A 148 -16.76 -3.75 3.08
CA PHE A 148 -16.55 -2.58 3.91
C PHE A 148 -15.06 -2.33 4.12
N ASP A 149 -14.67 -1.06 4.36
CA ASP A 149 -13.37 -0.68 4.88
C ASP A 149 -13.62 0.46 5.90
N SER A 150 -13.16 0.30 7.12
CA SER A 150 -13.39 1.28 8.18
C SER A 150 -12.51 2.51 8.10
N ARG A 151 -11.47 2.48 7.27
CA ARG A 151 -10.56 3.60 7.05
C ARG A 151 -11.23 4.65 6.16
N ILE A 152 -11.14 5.91 6.56
CA ILE A 152 -11.67 7.04 5.79
C ILE A 152 -10.53 7.62 4.93
N PRO A 153 -10.75 7.87 3.60
CA PRO A 153 -12.00 7.78 2.82
C PRO A 153 -12.09 6.52 1.93
N MET A 154 -11.65 5.36 2.38
CA MET A 154 -11.37 4.19 1.53
C MET A 154 -12.61 3.71 0.75
N VAL A 155 -13.80 3.70 1.34
CA VAL A 155 -15.03 3.31 0.62
C VAL A 155 -15.29 4.23 -0.58
N GLN A 156 -15.14 5.55 -0.41
CA GLN A 156 -15.31 6.51 -1.49
C GLN A 156 -14.21 6.41 -2.56
N ILE A 157 -13.01 5.99 -2.18
CA ILE A 157 -11.96 5.65 -3.14
C ILE A 157 -12.38 4.44 -3.97
N TRP A 158 -12.89 3.37 -3.35
CA TRP A 158 -13.39 2.22 -4.11
C TRP A 158 -14.53 2.60 -5.05
N GLU A 159 -15.50 3.41 -4.60
CA GLU A 159 -16.57 3.96 -5.44
C GLU A 159 -16.03 4.76 -6.63
N LEU A 160 -14.97 5.56 -6.43
CA LEU A 160 -14.32 6.31 -7.50
C LEU A 160 -13.78 5.39 -8.59
N PHE A 161 -13.03 4.36 -8.20
CA PHE A 161 -12.44 3.41 -9.15
C PHE A 161 -13.48 2.52 -9.82
N SER A 162 -14.59 2.20 -9.14
CA SER A 162 -15.72 1.47 -9.74
C SER A 162 -16.54 2.31 -10.75
N GLY A 163 -16.34 3.63 -10.77
CA GLY A 163 -17.03 4.55 -11.67
C GLY A 163 -18.38 5.10 -11.16
N ILE A 164 -18.78 4.74 -9.91
CA ILE A 164 -20.02 5.29 -9.29
C ILE A 164 -19.76 6.46 -8.35
N GLY A 165 -18.48 6.71 -8.02
CA GLY A 165 -18.02 7.81 -7.19
C GLY A 165 -17.47 9.00 -7.99
N SER A 166 -16.91 9.98 -7.25
CA SER A 166 -16.18 11.11 -7.85
C SER A 166 -15.06 11.59 -6.92
N PRO A 167 -14.03 12.30 -7.45
CA PRO A 167 -12.99 12.91 -6.63
C PRO A 167 -13.53 13.81 -5.52
N GLU A 168 -14.60 14.56 -5.78
CA GLU A 168 -15.24 15.46 -4.82
C GLU A 168 -15.83 14.68 -3.64
N LYS A 169 -16.45 13.51 -3.89
CA LYS A 169 -16.98 12.64 -2.83
C LYS A 169 -15.87 12.10 -1.96
N VAL A 170 -14.72 11.74 -2.54
CA VAL A 170 -13.53 11.27 -1.78
C VAL A 170 -13.01 12.39 -0.86
N LEU A 171 -12.86 13.61 -1.39
CA LEU A 171 -12.41 14.76 -0.61
C LEU A 171 -13.41 15.16 0.48
N LEU A 172 -14.71 15.12 0.17
CA LEU A 172 -15.77 15.40 1.14
C LEU A 172 -15.71 14.38 2.31
N ALA A 173 -15.51 13.12 2.01
CA ALA A 173 -15.38 12.07 3.04
C ALA A 173 -14.09 12.21 3.87
N ALA A 174 -13.00 12.70 3.30
CA ALA A 174 -11.77 13.00 4.04
C ALA A 174 -12.01 14.05 5.14
N GLY A 175 -13.03 14.90 4.95
CA GLY A 175 -13.47 15.93 5.91
C GLY A 175 -12.72 17.25 5.78
N PRO A 176 -12.91 18.17 6.72
CA PRO A 176 -12.21 19.46 6.71
C PRO A 176 -10.70 19.26 6.95
N ILE A 177 -9.89 20.11 6.33
CA ILE A 177 -8.45 20.13 6.55
C ILE A 177 -8.18 20.71 7.94
N ASP A 178 -7.51 19.90 8.76
CA ASP A 178 -6.95 20.31 10.04
C ASP A 178 -5.45 19.96 10.05
N THR A 179 -4.61 20.97 9.83
CA THR A 179 -3.16 20.82 9.72
C THR A 179 -2.48 20.35 11.01
N GLY A 180 -3.13 20.55 12.17
CA GLY A 180 -2.67 20.06 13.47
C GLY A 180 -2.99 18.58 13.72
N SER A 181 -3.93 18.01 12.98
CA SER A 181 -4.42 16.65 13.17
C SER A 181 -3.70 15.64 12.29
N GLY A 182 -3.02 14.66 12.91
CA GLY A 182 -2.44 13.52 12.18
C GLY A 182 -3.50 12.70 11.45
N ILE A 183 -4.72 12.59 11.97
CA ILE A 183 -5.84 11.89 11.34
C ILE A 183 -6.29 12.63 10.07
N SER A 184 -6.44 13.94 10.13
CA SER A 184 -6.79 14.75 8.98
C SER A 184 -5.72 14.61 7.88
N ARG A 185 -4.45 14.73 8.24
CA ARG A 185 -3.32 14.55 7.32
C ARG A 185 -3.37 13.18 6.64
N GLN A 186 -3.59 12.11 7.40
CA GLN A 186 -3.69 10.74 6.86
C GLN A 186 -4.83 10.63 5.85
N ARG A 187 -6.03 11.10 6.19
CA ARG A 187 -7.20 11.05 5.31
C ARG A 187 -6.96 11.79 4.00
N HIS A 188 -6.36 12.98 4.07
CA HIS A 188 -6.06 13.78 2.88
C HIS A 188 -4.92 13.20 2.06
N CYS A 189 -3.88 12.61 2.69
CA CYS A 189 -2.85 11.90 1.96
C CYS A 189 -3.44 10.75 1.13
N TYR A 190 -4.25 9.89 1.74
CA TYR A 190 -4.94 8.79 1.02
C TYR A 190 -5.85 9.34 -0.08
N ALA A 191 -6.69 10.34 0.23
CA ALA A 191 -7.59 10.94 -0.75
C ALA A 191 -6.81 11.44 -1.98
N HIS A 192 -5.79 12.25 -1.76
CA HIS A 192 -5.02 12.84 -2.86
C HIS A 192 -4.17 11.82 -3.60
N LEU A 193 -3.53 10.86 -2.93
CA LEU A 193 -2.78 9.78 -3.58
C LEU A 193 -3.68 9.01 -4.55
N TYR A 194 -4.82 8.51 -4.07
CA TYR A 194 -5.69 7.66 -4.89
C TYR A 194 -6.46 8.43 -5.96
N ILE A 195 -6.82 9.70 -5.73
CA ILE A 195 -7.35 10.56 -6.80
C ILE A 195 -6.28 10.80 -7.88
N GLY A 196 -5.02 11.02 -7.49
CA GLY A 196 -3.90 11.16 -8.43
C GLY A 196 -3.72 9.91 -9.30
N LEU A 197 -3.67 8.73 -8.68
CA LEU A 197 -3.56 7.44 -9.38
C LEU A 197 -4.77 7.15 -10.28
N TYR A 198 -5.99 7.54 -9.86
CA TYR A 198 -7.18 7.46 -10.71
C TYR A 198 -7.04 8.32 -11.98
N HIS A 199 -6.59 9.57 -11.83
CA HIS A 199 -6.35 10.45 -12.96
C HIS A 199 -5.20 9.95 -13.85
N GLU A 200 -4.21 9.25 -13.30
CA GLU A 200 -3.17 8.58 -14.08
C GLU A 200 -3.76 7.49 -14.99
N ALA A 201 -4.62 6.64 -14.44
CA ALA A 201 -5.30 5.62 -15.24
C ALA A 201 -6.13 6.22 -16.38
N LEU A 202 -6.63 7.46 -16.21
CA LEU A 202 -7.36 8.22 -17.22
C LEU A 202 -6.47 9.06 -18.15
N GLY A 203 -5.15 9.07 -17.99
CA GLY A 203 -4.20 9.87 -18.78
C GLY A 203 -4.27 11.39 -18.52
N GLN A 204 -4.80 11.82 -17.39
CA GLN A 204 -5.08 13.24 -17.07
C GLN A 204 -3.89 13.88 -16.31
N THR A 205 -2.75 14.02 -16.96
CA THR A 205 -1.45 14.41 -16.38
C THR A 205 -1.49 15.64 -15.46
N LYS A 206 -2.25 16.68 -15.81
CA LYS A 206 -2.34 17.90 -14.96
C LYS A 206 -2.97 17.60 -13.58
N LEU A 207 -3.98 16.74 -13.56
CA LEU A 207 -4.65 16.34 -12.31
C LEU A 207 -3.80 15.36 -11.52
N VAL A 208 -3.07 14.47 -12.21
CA VAL A 208 -2.04 13.62 -11.56
C VAL A 208 -1.06 14.49 -10.78
N LYS A 209 -0.38 15.43 -11.45
CA LYS A 209 0.62 16.31 -10.80
C LYS A 209 0.02 17.04 -9.61
N LYS A 210 -1.16 17.65 -9.76
CA LYS A 210 -1.84 18.36 -8.68
C LYS A 210 -2.04 17.48 -7.44
N HIS A 211 -2.67 16.32 -7.62
CA HIS A 211 -3.07 15.49 -6.49
C HIS A 211 -1.89 14.72 -5.88
N ILE A 212 -0.98 14.23 -6.68
CA ILE A 212 0.21 13.54 -6.18
C ILE A 212 1.12 14.50 -5.39
N SER A 213 1.34 15.73 -5.85
CA SER A 213 2.13 16.71 -5.07
C SER A 213 1.46 17.04 -3.73
N LEU A 214 0.13 17.18 -3.69
CA LEU A 214 -0.57 17.39 -2.41
C LEU A 214 -0.37 16.21 -1.44
N ALA A 215 -0.45 14.96 -1.93
CA ALA A 215 -0.23 13.78 -1.10
C ALA A 215 1.22 13.66 -0.60
N ALA A 216 2.19 13.98 -1.47
CA ALA A 216 3.62 13.83 -1.18
C ALA A 216 4.18 14.93 -0.28
N ASP A 217 3.70 16.15 -0.43
CA ASP A 217 4.28 17.35 0.20
C ASP A 217 3.40 17.86 1.35
N GLU A 218 2.17 18.35 1.05
CA GLU A 218 1.30 18.99 2.05
C GLU A 218 0.75 17.99 3.07
N PHE A 219 0.29 16.83 2.61
CA PHE A 219 -0.28 15.77 3.45
C PHE A 219 0.66 14.58 3.65
N SER A 220 1.96 14.80 3.54
CA SER A 220 2.97 13.75 3.64
C SER A 220 2.84 12.93 4.92
N MET A 221 2.95 11.61 4.78
CA MET A 221 2.92 10.63 5.88
C MET A 221 4.23 9.86 5.97
N GLN A 222 4.52 9.37 7.19
CA GLN A 222 5.72 8.57 7.47
C GLN A 222 5.50 7.06 7.29
N ASN A 223 4.36 6.64 6.71
CA ASN A 223 4.07 5.24 6.41
C ASN A 223 4.39 4.89 4.95
N TYR A 224 4.17 3.61 4.60
CA TYR A 224 4.48 3.12 3.26
C TYR A 224 3.72 3.87 2.15
N MET A 225 2.43 4.23 2.34
CA MET A 225 1.67 4.96 1.33
C MET A 225 2.13 6.42 1.19
N GLY A 226 2.59 7.06 2.26
CA GLY A 226 3.27 8.35 2.17
C GLY A 226 4.57 8.25 1.37
N MET A 227 5.35 7.17 1.56
CA MET A 227 6.52 6.88 0.74
C MET A 227 6.14 6.67 -0.73
N VAL A 228 5.10 5.89 -1.01
CA VAL A 228 4.57 5.70 -2.39
C VAL A 228 4.23 7.05 -3.02
N ALA A 229 3.55 7.95 -2.29
CA ALA A 229 3.22 9.29 -2.80
C ALA A 229 4.50 10.08 -3.17
N ARG A 230 5.53 10.06 -2.30
CA ARG A 230 6.81 10.75 -2.57
C ARG A 230 7.56 10.14 -3.77
N VAL A 231 7.61 8.81 -3.86
CA VAL A 231 8.21 8.11 -5.00
C VAL A 231 7.49 8.49 -6.29
N HIS A 232 6.16 8.40 -6.30
CA HIS A 232 5.36 8.76 -7.46
C HIS A 232 5.56 10.23 -7.88
N ASN A 233 5.58 11.15 -6.89
CA ASN A 233 5.82 12.58 -7.14
C ASN A 233 7.18 12.84 -7.80
N ARG A 234 8.23 12.12 -7.39
CA ARG A 234 9.54 12.21 -8.05
C ARG A 234 9.48 11.75 -9.50
N LEU A 235 8.82 10.60 -9.76
CA LEU A 235 8.76 10.02 -11.12
C LEU A 235 8.02 10.89 -12.14
N ILE A 236 6.97 11.61 -11.72
CA ILE A 236 6.18 12.46 -12.64
C ILE A 236 6.74 13.86 -12.83
N ASN A 237 7.78 14.24 -12.08
CA ASN A 237 8.42 15.55 -12.14
C ASN A 237 9.85 15.52 -12.71
N HIS A 238 10.34 14.33 -13.05
CA HIS A 238 11.57 14.08 -13.80
C HIS A 238 11.26 13.60 -15.21
#